data_c21bc078af3b0597224b017ece2238ab
#
_entry.id   c21bc078af3b0597224b017ece2238ab
#
_cell.length_a   1.000
_cell.length_b   1.000
_cell.length_c   1.000
_cell.angle_alpha   90.00
_cell.angle_beta   90.00
_cell.angle_gamma   90.00
#
_symmetry.space_group_name_H-M   'P 1'
#
loop_
_entity.id
_entity.type
_entity.pdbx_description
1 polymer ?
#
loop_
_entity_poly.entity_id
_entity_poly.type
_entity_poly.pdbx_seq_one_letter_code
_entity_poly.pdbx_strand_id
1 'polypeptide(L)'
;MADLHALLLRQLKRAGVTPDAPPTAQQWSDLCATVSRTYRAADEDRYTIERSLELTSAEMNTLYKRLSEENLRLERELDIARVLQTALLPKASTVPSFDVAGRMIPATEVGGDYYDVVPVDGACWVGIGDVAGHGLRAAISMLMAQSMIAALVRAFPSAKPSELLRLANAGLWEGTRKRMGVDDHMTCTLLRATADGAIEYAGAHETVLVSRAGKPCERIESSGTWLSVVPDLADLNPDERLQLAPGDLVVLHTDGVIEEQNSTKEEFGLDRLAALIDDRREAPLGQLCDDVLGAVCAWTRQQRDDLTVVAVRYLGT
;
A
#
# COMPACT_ATOMS: atom_id res chain seq x y z
N MET A 1 -10.92 -62.33 33.35
CA MET A 1 -10.43 -62.66 31.98
C MET A 1 -9.59 -61.48 31.56
N ALA A 2 -8.36 -61.74 31.11
CA ALA A 2 -7.52 -60.68 30.60
C ALA A 2 -8.23 -59.98 29.42
N ASP A 3 -8.14 -58.66 29.32
CA ASP A 3 -8.73 -57.87 28.25
C ASP A 3 -7.95 -58.12 26.94
N LEU A 4 -8.38 -59.16 26.19
CA LEU A 4 -7.72 -59.55 24.97
C LEU A 4 -8.10 -58.62 23.83
N HIS A 5 -7.11 -58.15 23.09
CA HIS A 5 -7.30 -57.29 21.93
C HIS A 5 -8.31 -57.88 20.93
N ALA A 6 -9.22 -57.08 20.41
CA ALA A 6 -10.34 -57.51 19.54
C ALA A 6 -9.90 -58.35 18.31
N LEU A 7 -8.71 -58.08 17.77
CA LEU A 7 -8.12 -58.83 16.65
C LEU A 7 -7.76 -60.24 17.07
N LEU A 8 -7.15 -60.42 18.26
CA LEU A 8 -6.79 -61.71 18.81
C LEU A 8 -8.03 -62.55 19.08
N LEU A 9 -9.11 -61.99 19.63
CA LEU A 9 -10.39 -62.66 19.82
C LEU A 9 -10.98 -63.18 18.51
N ARG A 10 -10.86 -62.42 17.41
CA ARG A 10 -11.31 -62.86 16.08
C ARG A 10 -10.44 -64.02 15.55
N GLN A 11 -9.13 -63.97 15.78
CA GLN A 11 -8.21 -65.05 15.35
C GLN A 11 -8.44 -66.34 16.12
N LEU A 12 -8.62 -66.27 17.44
CA LEU A 12 -9.00 -67.40 18.27
C LEU A 12 -10.32 -68.05 17.79
N LYS A 13 -11.33 -67.24 17.54
CA LYS A 13 -12.62 -67.70 17.01
C LYS A 13 -12.47 -68.37 15.65
N ARG A 14 -11.62 -67.86 14.74
CA ARG A 14 -11.36 -68.50 13.43
C ARG A 14 -10.60 -69.82 13.53
N ALA A 15 -9.70 -69.90 14.49
CA ALA A 15 -8.99 -71.20 14.76
C ALA A 15 -9.79 -72.22 15.57
N GLY A 16 -11.05 -71.86 15.93
CA GLY A 16 -11.88 -72.73 16.76
C GLY A 16 -11.36 -72.95 18.18
N VAL A 17 -10.56 -72.01 18.68
CA VAL A 17 -9.96 -72.00 20.03
C VAL A 17 -10.87 -71.26 20.97
N THR A 18 -11.28 -71.87 22.07
CA THR A 18 -12.04 -71.25 23.15
C THR A 18 -11.11 -71.04 24.37
N PRO A 19 -11.30 -69.94 25.16
CA PRO A 19 -10.48 -69.70 26.35
C PRO A 19 -10.59 -70.77 27.44
N ASP A 20 -11.65 -71.56 27.40
CA ASP A 20 -12.05 -72.50 28.48
C ASP A 20 -11.57 -73.96 28.25
N ALA A 21 -10.92 -74.27 27.13
CA ALA A 21 -10.36 -75.54 26.82
C ALA A 21 -9.01 -75.49 26.16
N PRO A 22 -8.07 -76.41 26.45
CA PRO A 22 -6.76 -76.41 25.78
C PRO A 22 -6.94 -76.74 24.30
N PRO A 23 -6.26 -75.95 23.38
CA PRO A 23 -6.35 -76.19 21.95
C PRO A 23 -5.70 -77.52 21.54
N THR A 24 -6.22 -78.15 20.51
CA THR A 24 -5.55 -79.30 19.86
C THR A 24 -4.26 -78.81 19.15
N ALA A 25 -3.32 -79.71 18.88
CA ALA A 25 -2.08 -79.42 18.17
C ALA A 25 -2.35 -78.75 16.81
N GLN A 26 -3.40 -79.12 16.10
CA GLN A 26 -3.80 -78.53 14.82
C GLN A 26 -4.35 -77.13 15.01
N GLN A 27 -5.27 -76.93 15.97
CA GLN A 27 -5.82 -75.58 16.27
C GLN A 27 -4.72 -74.58 16.69
N TRP A 28 -3.75 -75.04 17.47
CA TRP A 28 -2.59 -74.27 17.86
C TRP A 28 -1.73 -73.86 16.66
N SER A 29 -1.43 -74.81 15.75
CA SER A 29 -0.68 -74.57 14.52
C SER A 29 -1.39 -73.54 13.62
N ASP A 30 -2.70 -73.68 13.43
CA ASP A 30 -3.52 -72.74 12.60
C ASP A 30 -3.60 -71.36 13.21
N LEU A 31 -3.70 -71.26 14.53
CA LEU A 31 -3.65 -69.99 15.24
C LEU A 31 -2.31 -69.31 15.05
N CYS A 32 -1.20 -69.99 15.27
CA CYS A 32 0.14 -69.45 15.08
C CYS A 32 0.39 -68.97 13.63
N ALA A 33 -0.06 -69.76 12.65
CA ALA A 33 0.02 -69.38 11.24
C ALA A 33 -0.81 -68.11 10.92
N THR A 34 -1.99 -68.01 11.53
CA THR A 34 -2.86 -66.84 11.34
C THR A 34 -2.31 -65.58 12.00
N VAL A 35 -1.81 -65.70 13.23
CA VAL A 35 -1.16 -64.59 13.95
C VAL A 35 0.10 -64.14 13.19
N SER A 36 0.94 -65.08 12.75
CA SER A 36 2.14 -64.76 11.98
C SER A 36 1.85 -64.02 10.67
N ARG A 37 0.79 -64.42 9.94
CA ARG A 37 0.35 -63.67 8.74
C ARG A 37 -0.11 -62.26 9.06
N THR A 38 -0.84 -62.09 10.17
CA THR A 38 -1.32 -60.79 10.60
C THR A 38 -0.16 -59.85 10.97
N TYR A 39 0.84 -60.37 11.68
CA TYR A 39 2.02 -59.55 11.99
C TYR A 39 2.81 -59.14 10.73
N ARG A 40 3.01 -60.06 9.78
CA ARG A 40 3.68 -59.74 8.52
C ARG A 40 2.92 -58.65 7.74
N ALA A 41 1.60 -58.79 7.62
CA ALA A 41 0.79 -57.76 6.95
C ALA A 41 0.88 -56.41 7.67
N ALA A 42 0.84 -56.41 9.00
CA ALA A 42 0.99 -55.17 9.77
C ALA A 42 2.40 -54.52 9.62
N ASP A 43 3.45 -55.34 9.51
CA ASP A 43 4.82 -54.85 9.27
C ASP A 43 4.98 -54.26 7.84
N GLU A 44 4.37 -54.92 6.83
CA GLU A 44 4.32 -54.42 5.44
C GLU A 44 3.56 -53.09 5.35
N ASP A 45 2.39 -53.01 6.00
CA ASP A 45 1.58 -51.79 6.06
C ASP A 45 2.36 -50.65 6.74
N ARG A 46 3.01 -50.95 7.89
CA ARG A 46 3.83 -49.97 8.62
C ARG A 46 4.99 -49.48 7.77
N TYR A 47 5.72 -50.36 7.12
CA TYR A 47 6.82 -49.99 6.23
C TYR A 47 6.35 -49.08 5.09
N THR A 48 5.20 -49.40 4.50
CA THR A 48 4.61 -48.60 3.40
C THR A 48 4.25 -47.22 3.89
N ILE A 49 3.64 -47.09 5.09
CA ILE A 49 3.27 -45.79 5.69
C ILE A 49 4.51 -44.99 6.03
N GLU A 50 5.51 -45.59 6.67
CA GLU A 50 6.77 -44.93 7.03
C GLU A 50 7.48 -44.42 5.78
N ARG A 51 7.56 -45.23 4.73
CA ARG A 51 8.16 -44.82 3.45
C ARG A 51 7.42 -43.69 2.76
N SER A 52 6.07 -43.74 2.78
CA SER A 52 5.25 -42.66 2.24
C SER A 52 5.43 -41.34 3.00
N LEU A 53 5.50 -41.41 4.35
CA LEU A 53 5.74 -40.24 5.19
C LEU A 53 7.12 -39.62 4.93
N GLU A 54 8.16 -40.44 4.79
CA GLU A 54 9.52 -39.98 4.46
C GLU A 54 9.53 -39.23 3.11
N LEU A 55 8.93 -39.81 2.08
CA LEU A 55 8.85 -39.19 0.75
C LEU A 55 8.07 -37.87 0.79
N THR A 56 6.88 -37.88 1.40
CA THR A 56 6.05 -36.67 1.53
C THR A 56 6.77 -35.58 2.31
N SER A 57 7.48 -35.94 3.39
CA SER A 57 8.25 -34.97 4.18
C SER A 57 9.41 -34.37 3.37
N ALA A 58 10.12 -35.18 2.58
CA ALA A 58 11.20 -34.71 1.71
C ALA A 58 10.68 -33.77 0.60
N GLU A 59 9.54 -34.12 -0.02
CA GLU A 59 8.90 -33.27 -1.02
C GLU A 59 8.43 -31.93 -0.40
N MET A 60 7.78 -32.00 0.76
CA MET A 60 7.32 -30.81 1.48
C MET A 60 8.50 -29.87 1.79
N ASN A 61 9.59 -30.39 2.33
CA ASN A 61 10.79 -29.62 2.62
C ASN A 61 11.39 -28.96 1.36
N THR A 62 11.36 -29.66 0.24
CA THR A 62 11.84 -29.15 -1.04
C THR A 62 10.96 -28.00 -1.55
N LEU A 63 9.63 -28.15 -1.44
CA LEU A 63 8.66 -27.11 -1.81
C LEU A 63 8.79 -25.88 -0.92
N TYR A 64 8.90 -26.07 0.40
CA TYR A 64 9.13 -24.96 1.34
C TYR A 64 10.38 -24.16 1.01
N LYS A 65 11.47 -24.87 0.68
CA LYS A 65 12.74 -24.22 0.33
C LYS A 65 12.62 -23.39 -0.94
N ARG A 66 11.99 -23.94 -1.99
CA ARG A 66 11.72 -23.22 -3.24
C ARG A 66 10.83 -22.01 -3.02
N LEU A 67 9.76 -22.15 -2.25
CA LEU A 67 8.85 -21.04 -1.93
C LEU A 67 9.58 -19.92 -1.19
N SER A 68 10.42 -20.29 -0.22
CA SER A 68 11.22 -19.31 0.54
C SER A 68 12.25 -18.57 -0.35
N GLU A 69 12.89 -19.28 -1.26
CA GLU A 69 13.84 -18.68 -2.22
C GLU A 69 13.14 -17.73 -3.19
N GLU A 70 11.95 -18.08 -3.67
CA GLU A 70 11.17 -17.24 -4.58
C GLU A 70 10.60 -16.01 -3.87
N ASN A 71 10.08 -16.15 -2.64
CA ASN A 71 9.63 -15.02 -1.84
C ASN A 71 10.77 -14.02 -1.58
N LEU A 72 11.94 -14.50 -1.20
CA LEU A 72 13.11 -13.63 -0.98
C LEU A 72 13.56 -12.92 -2.26
N ARG A 73 13.40 -13.54 -3.41
CA ARG A 73 13.67 -12.91 -4.70
C ARG A 73 12.67 -11.80 -4.99
N LEU A 74 11.36 -12.06 -4.82
CA LEU A 74 10.30 -11.07 -5.03
C LEU A 74 10.43 -9.87 -4.09
N GLU A 75 10.73 -10.11 -2.81
CA GLU A 75 11.01 -9.05 -1.83
C GLU A 75 12.15 -8.12 -2.31
N ARG A 76 13.24 -8.68 -2.84
CA ARG A 76 14.36 -7.87 -3.36
C ARG A 76 13.97 -7.05 -4.60
N GLU A 77 13.16 -7.61 -5.50
CA GLU A 77 12.67 -6.90 -6.69
C GLU A 77 11.77 -5.72 -6.29
N LEU A 78 10.90 -5.91 -5.29
CA LEU A 78 10.05 -4.85 -4.73
C LEU A 78 10.86 -3.79 -3.97
N ASP A 79 11.88 -4.17 -3.20
CA ASP A 79 12.79 -3.23 -2.54
C ASP A 79 13.49 -2.31 -3.55
N ILE A 80 13.89 -2.83 -4.71
CA ILE A 80 14.47 -2.00 -5.78
C ILE A 80 13.42 -1.01 -6.28
N ALA A 81 12.18 -1.42 -6.52
CA ALA A 81 11.11 -0.54 -6.95
C ALA A 81 10.85 0.59 -5.94
N ARG A 82 10.84 0.27 -4.63
CA ARG A 82 10.74 1.25 -3.54
C ARG A 82 11.88 2.27 -3.55
N VAL A 83 13.11 1.81 -3.70
CA VAL A 83 14.29 2.70 -3.75
C VAL A 83 14.18 3.64 -4.95
N LEU A 84 13.76 3.14 -6.13
CA LEU A 84 13.57 3.96 -7.32
C LEU A 84 12.45 4.99 -7.12
N GLN A 85 11.29 4.59 -6.59
CA GLN A 85 10.19 5.50 -6.29
C GLN A 85 10.63 6.62 -5.34
N THR A 86 11.27 6.25 -4.23
CA THR A 86 11.76 7.22 -3.23
C THR A 86 12.83 8.17 -3.81
N ALA A 87 13.66 7.68 -4.73
CA ALA A 87 14.68 8.51 -5.38
C ALA A 87 14.08 9.55 -6.34
N LEU A 88 12.88 9.30 -6.86
CA LEU A 88 12.15 10.21 -7.76
C LEU A 88 11.36 11.28 -7.00
N LEU A 89 11.15 11.10 -5.68
CA LEU A 89 10.46 12.11 -4.86
C LEU A 89 11.30 13.39 -4.79
N PRO A 90 10.66 14.58 -4.89
CA PRO A 90 11.36 15.84 -4.81
C PRO A 90 12.00 16.02 -3.44
N LYS A 91 13.27 16.41 -3.44
CA LYS A 91 13.92 16.86 -2.20
C LYS A 91 13.37 18.24 -1.85
N ALA A 92 13.39 18.60 -0.54
CA ALA A 92 13.01 19.94 -0.11
C ALA A 92 13.67 21.01 -1.02
N SER A 93 12.87 21.90 -1.57
CA SER A 93 13.31 22.89 -2.54
C SER A 93 12.94 24.27 -2.03
N THR A 94 13.94 25.16 -1.93
CA THR A 94 13.68 26.61 -1.80
C THR A 94 13.51 27.16 -3.20
N VAL A 95 12.29 27.57 -3.51
CA VAL A 95 11.97 28.30 -4.75
C VAL A 95 11.93 29.79 -4.40
N PRO A 96 12.32 30.72 -5.29
CA PRO A 96 12.13 32.13 -5.00
C PRO A 96 10.71 32.40 -4.47
N SER A 97 10.62 33.12 -3.34
CA SER A 97 9.36 33.44 -2.64
C SER A 97 8.61 32.29 -1.93
N PHE A 98 9.05 31.03 -2.06
CA PHE A 98 8.41 29.91 -1.39
C PHE A 98 9.42 28.94 -0.74
N ASP A 99 9.07 28.44 0.43
CA ASP A 99 9.69 27.27 1.05
C ASP A 99 8.72 26.09 0.87
N VAL A 100 9.24 24.93 0.44
CA VAL A 100 8.41 23.76 0.14
C VAL A 100 9.08 22.51 0.71
N ALA A 101 8.30 21.71 1.41
CA ALA A 101 8.72 20.39 1.88
C ALA A 101 7.61 19.38 1.67
N GLY A 102 7.99 18.14 1.35
CA GLY A 102 7.08 17.01 1.27
C GLY A 102 7.69 15.78 1.94
N ARG A 103 6.84 14.92 2.46
CA ARG A 103 7.18 13.62 3.04
C ARG A 103 6.15 12.61 2.65
N MET A 104 6.63 11.38 2.46
CA MET A 104 5.80 10.21 2.16
C MET A 104 6.30 9.01 2.95
N ILE A 105 5.39 8.22 3.50
CA ILE A 105 5.65 6.91 4.11
C ILE A 105 4.72 5.91 3.41
N PRO A 106 5.25 5.05 2.53
CA PRO A 106 4.43 4.02 1.87
C PRO A 106 3.92 2.98 2.87
N ALA A 107 2.68 2.49 2.67
CA ALA A 107 2.08 1.41 3.45
C ALA A 107 2.65 0.04 3.09
N THR A 108 3.04 -0.13 1.85
CA THR A 108 3.66 -1.34 1.31
C THR A 108 5.04 -1.03 0.74
N GLU A 109 5.63 -1.98 0.01
CA GLU A 109 6.95 -1.77 -0.62
C GLU A 109 6.95 -0.61 -1.62
N VAL A 110 5.83 -0.39 -2.32
CA VAL A 110 5.64 0.72 -3.26
C VAL A 110 4.23 1.29 -3.13
N GLY A 111 4.11 2.62 -3.14
CA GLY A 111 2.86 3.36 -2.94
C GLY A 111 2.20 3.84 -4.23
N GLY A 112 0.89 4.11 -4.13
CA GLY A 112 0.07 4.79 -5.15
C GLY A 112 0.14 6.30 -5.06
N ASP A 113 0.55 6.83 -3.91
CA ASP A 113 0.64 8.26 -3.64
C ASP A 113 1.63 8.98 -4.57
N TYR A 114 1.23 10.16 -4.98
CA TYR A 114 2.00 11.07 -5.81
C TYR A 114 2.18 12.42 -5.13
N TYR A 115 3.38 12.93 -5.10
CA TYR A 115 3.61 14.37 -4.98
C TYR A 115 4.84 14.79 -5.79
N ASP A 116 4.81 16.03 -6.28
CA ASP A 116 5.95 16.61 -6.97
C ASP A 116 6.04 18.11 -6.71
N VAL A 117 7.26 18.64 -6.81
CA VAL A 117 7.58 20.08 -6.71
C VAL A 117 8.46 20.43 -7.88
N VAL A 118 7.92 21.20 -8.81
CA VAL A 118 8.59 21.55 -10.06
C VAL A 118 8.79 23.07 -10.15
N PRO A 119 9.98 23.60 -9.81
CA PRO A 119 10.28 25.00 -10.01
C PRO A 119 10.55 25.29 -11.50
N VAL A 120 9.82 26.24 -12.07
CA VAL A 120 9.94 26.63 -13.49
C VAL A 120 9.61 28.11 -13.66
N ASP A 121 10.52 28.87 -14.33
CA ASP A 121 10.28 30.24 -14.80
C ASP A 121 9.66 31.22 -13.77
N GLY A 122 10.17 31.22 -12.54
CA GLY A 122 9.70 32.09 -11.46
C GLY A 122 8.39 31.65 -10.80
N ALA A 123 7.83 30.52 -11.18
CA ALA A 123 6.72 29.86 -10.53
C ALA A 123 7.15 28.55 -9.85
N CYS A 124 6.39 28.12 -8.84
CA CYS A 124 6.52 26.83 -8.21
C CYS A 124 5.25 26.01 -8.50
N TRP A 125 5.41 24.89 -9.17
CA TRP A 125 4.33 23.95 -9.36
C TRP A 125 4.39 22.85 -8.29
N VAL A 126 3.26 22.56 -7.68
CA VAL A 126 3.13 21.50 -6.67
C VAL A 126 1.98 20.61 -7.08
N GLY A 127 2.24 19.32 -7.20
CA GLY A 127 1.23 18.30 -7.47
C GLY A 127 1.12 17.33 -6.29
N ILE A 128 -0.11 16.91 -5.99
CA ILE A 128 -0.40 15.82 -5.06
C ILE A 128 -1.54 15.00 -5.61
N GLY A 129 -1.58 13.72 -5.29
CA GLY A 129 -2.65 12.80 -5.72
C GLY A 129 -2.42 11.40 -5.20
N ASP A 130 -3.40 10.55 -5.44
CA ASP A 130 -3.34 9.11 -5.12
C ASP A 130 -3.99 8.29 -6.22
N VAL A 131 -3.36 7.17 -6.57
CA VAL A 131 -3.86 6.20 -7.56
C VAL A 131 -4.67 5.12 -6.85
N ALA A 132 -5.90 4.94 -7.27
CA ALA A 132 -6.78 3.92 -6.70
C ALA A 132 -6.16 2.52 -6.71
N GLY A 133 -6.06 1.91 -5.53
CA GLY A 133 -5.43 0.61 -5.30
C GLY A 133 -4.02 0.74 -4.75
N HIS A 134 -3.33 -0.37 -4.60
CA HIS A 134 -2.00 -0.41 -3.98
C HIS A 134 -1.04 -1.33 -4.72
N GLY A 135 0.24 -1.24 -4.38
CA GLY A 135 1.30 -2.09 -4.89
C GLY A 135 1.81 -1.67 -6.28
N LEU A 136 2.54 -2.56 -6.93
CA LEU A 136 3.32 -2.25 -8.14
C LEU A 136 2.48 -1.64 -9.28
N ARG A 137 1.21 -2.05 -9.43
CA ARG A 137 0.34 -1.53 -10.49
C ARG A 137 0.00 -0.06 -10.26
N ALA A 138 -0.43 0.29 -9.05
CA ALA A 138 -0.71 1.68 -8.67
C ALA A 138 0.56 2.54 -8.81
N ALA A 139 1.69 2.03 -8.35
CA ALA A 139 2.99 2.71 -8.50
C ALA A 139 3.38 2.99 -9.95
N ILE A 140 3.11 2.07 -10.90
CA ILE A 140 3.37 2.30 -12.33
C ILE A 140 2.46 3.43 -12.86
N SER A 141 1.16 3.40 -12.54
CA SER A 141 0.22 4.44 -12.96
C SER A 141 0.59 5.80 -12.36
N MET A 142 1.03 5.83 -11.10
CA MET A 142 1.55 7.02 -10.44
C MET A 142 2.80 7.58 -11.14
N LEU A 143 3.81 6.74 -11.45
CA LEU A 143 5.03 7.16 -12.15
C LEU A 143 4.73 7.67 -13.57
N MET A 144 3.73 7.13 -14.24
CA MET A 144 3.25 7.66 -15.53
C MET A 144 2.68 9.07 -15.34
N ALA A 145 1.80 9.27 -14.33
CA ALA A 145 1.25 10.58 -14.00
C ALA A 145 2.34 11.60 -13.67
N GLN A 146 3.25 11.26 -12.75
CA GLN A 146 4.38 12.10 -12.35
C GLN A 146 5.22 12.54 -13.55
N SER A 147 5.62 11.58 -14.39
CA SER A 147 6.46 11.87 -15.57
C SER A 147 5.74 12.78 -16.57
N MET A 148 4.44 12.56 -16.81
CA MET A 148 3.65 13.39 -17.72
C MET A 148 3.46 14.81 -17.16
N ILE A 149 3.05 14.95 -15.90
CA ILE A 149 2.83 16.26 -15.26
C ILE A 149 4.15 17.04 -15.22
N ALA A 150 5.24 16.42 -14.80
CA ALA A 150 6.55 17.07 -14.75
C ALA A 150 7.05 17.53 -16.13
N ALA A 151 6.79 16.76 -17.19
CA ALA A 151 7.12 17.15 -18.57
C ALA A 151 6.23 18.28 -19.08
N LEU A 152 4.93 18.22 -18.83
CA LEU A 152 3.96 19.23 -19.24
C LEU A 152 4.21 20.58 -18.54
N VAL A 153 4.49 20.58 -17.24
CA VAL A 153 4.85 21.79 -16.48
C VAL A 153 6.07 22.47 -17.09
N ARG A 154 7.11 21.70 -17.45
CA ARG A 154 8.33 22.25 -18.07
C ARG A 154 8.11 22.74 -19.50
N ALA A 155 7.26 22.06 -20.26
CA ALA A 155 6.93 22.42 -21.63
C ALA A 155 6.01 23.65 -21.73
N PHE A 156 5.12 23.80 -20.75
CA PHE A 156 4.07 24.84 -20.73
C PHE A 156 3.99 25.55 -19.36
N PRO A 157 5.05 26.23 -18.91
CA PRO A 157 5.15 26.78 -17.56
C PRO A 157 4.11 27.86 -17.24
N SER A 158 3.52 28.50 -18.27
CA SER A 158 2.49 29.52 -18.13
C SER A 158 1.08 29.03 -18.36
N ALA A 159 0.90 27.72 -18.63
CA ALA A 159 -0.42 27.12 -18.80
C ALA A 159 -1.20 27.15 -17.47
N LYS A 160 -2.50 26.95 -17.56
CA LYS A 160 -3.36 26.78 -16.40
C LYS A 160 -3.27 25.35 -15.87
N PRO A 161 -3.43 25.15 -14.54
CA PRO A 161 -3.46 23.80 -13.96
C PRO A 161 -4.47 22.88 -14.63
N SER A 162 -5.69 23.36 -14.93
CA SER A 162 -6.73 22.58 -15.62
C SER A 162 -6.30 22.07 -17.00
N GLU A 163 -5.56 22.90 -17.77
CA GLU A 163 -5.06 22.53 -19.09
C GLU A 163 -4.03 21.39 -19.00
N LEU A 164 -3.11 21.47 -18.04
CA LEU A 164 -2.10 20.44 -17.83
C LEU A 164 -2.70 19.14 -17.35
N LEU A 165 -3.68 19.21 -16.42
CA LEU A 165 -4.41 18.01 -15.95
C LEU A 165 -5.19 17.36 -17.10
N ARG A 166 -5.79 18.13 -17.99
CA ARG A 166 -6.49 17.58 -19.16
C ARG A 166 -5.54 16.84 -20.10
N LEU A 167 -4.35 17.39 -20.34
CA LEU A 167 -3.33 16.73 -21.16
C LEU A 167 -2.77 15.48 -20.48
N ALA A 168 -2.50 15.53 -19.17
CA ALA A 168 -2.07 14.37 -18.39
C ALA A 168 -3.13 13.28 -18.37
N ASN A 169 -4.41 13.66 -18.22
CA ASN A 169 -5.55 12.73 -18.28
C ASN A 169 -5.60 11.95 -19.60
N ALA A 170 -5.43 12.65 -20.72
CA ALA A 170 -5.45 12.00 -22.04
C ALA A 170 -4.35 10.93 -22.17
N GLY A 171 -3.15 11.23 -21.65
CA GLY A 171 -2.04 10.28 -21.61
C GLY A 171 -2.27 9.11 -20.66
N LEU A 172 -2.78 9.38 -19.46
CA LEU A 172 -3.14 8.34 -18.48
C LEU A 172 -4.24 7.43 -19.00
N TRP A 173 -5.32 7.99 -19.54
CA TRP A 173 -6.40 7.24 -20.15
C TRP A 173 -5.92 6.30 -21.28
N GLU A 174 -5.06 6.79 -22.15
CA GLU A 174 -4.44 5.98 -23.20
C GLU A 174 -3.59 4.85 -22.61
N GLY A 175 -2.79 5.14 -21.59
CA GLY A 175 -1.91 4.19 -20.94
C GLY A 175 -2.66 3.14 -20.15
N THR A 176 -3.50 3.54 -19.20
CA THR A 176 -4.20 2.65 -18.26
C THR A 176 -5.33 1.89 -18.94
N ARG A 177 -6.29 2.61 -19.56
CA ARG A 177 -7.50 2.01 -20.12
C ARG A 177 -7.26 1.26 -21.43
N LYS A 178 -6.52 1.89 -22.39
CA LYS A 178 -6.41 1.30 -23.72
C LYS A 178 -5.24 0.34 -23.87
N ARG A 179 -4.09 0.62 -23.23
CA ARG A 179 -2.91 -0.24 -23.37
C ARG A 179 -2.80 -1.30 -22.30
N MET A 180 -2.96 -0.93 -21.03
CA MET A 180 -2.89 -1.87 -19.91
C MET A 180 -4.21 -2.60 -19.66
N GLY A 181 -5.35 -2.06 -20.12
CA GLY A 181 -6.67 -2.65 -19.93
C GLY A 181 -7.14 -2.66 -18.46
N VAL A 182 -6.70 -1.66 -17.69
CA VAL A 182 -7.02 -1.54 -16.26
C VAL A 182 -7.86 -0.30 -15.98
N ASP A 183 -8.68 -0.36 -14.93
CA ASP A 183 -9.59 0.71 -14.52
C ASP A 183 -8.95 1.66 -13.50
N ASP A 184 -7.63 1.82 -13.54
CA ASP A 184 -6.94 2.72 -12.62
C ASP A 184 -7.36 4.16 -12.88
N HIS A 185 -7.62 4.86 -11.80
CA HIS A 185 -7.90 6.30 -11.77
C HIS A 185 -7.09 6.92 -10.65
N MET A 186 -6.96 8.24 -10.68
CA MET A 186 -6.11 8.96 -9.75
C MET A 186 -6.81 10.24 -9.30
N THR A 187 -6.87 10.46 -7.99
CA THR A 187 -7.13 11.79 -7.45
C THR A 187 -5.92 12.66 -7.71
N CYS A 188 -6.10 13.91 -8.09
CA CYS A 188 -4.96 14.80 -8.31
C CYS A 188 -5.38 16.25 -8.18
N THR A 189 -4.60 17.02 -7.41
CA THR A 189 -4.64 18.48 -7.41
C THR A 189 -3.28 19.03 -7.85
N LEU A 190 -3.29 19.95 -8.80
CA LEU A 190 -2.10 20.63 -9.31
C LEU A 190 -2.20 22.12 -9.01
N LEU A 191 -1.18 22.66 -8.34
CA LEU A 191 -1.07 24.06 -7.95
C LEU A 191 0.06 24.72 -8.72
N ARG A 192 -0.16 25.98 -9.13
CA ARG A 192 0.86 26.89 -9.66
C ARG A 192 0.95 28.12 -8.77
N ALA A 193 2.04 28.24 -8.03
CA ALA A 193 2.33 29.36 -7.14
C ALA A 193 3.28 30.37 -7.82
N THR A 194 2.92 31.67 -7.82
CA THR A 194 3.69 32.75 -8.42
C THR A 194 4.29 33.65 -7.37
N ALA A 195 5.36 34.37 -7.71
CA ALA A 195 6.18 35.17 -6.76
C ALA A 195 5.39 36.22 -5.98
N ASP A 196 4.23 36.65 -6.47
CA ASP A 196 3.32 37.61 -5.81
C ASP A 196 2.39 36.94 -4.77
N GLY A 197 2.59 35.66 -4.49
CA GLY A 197 1.77 34.86 -3.54
C GLY A 197 0.43 34.39 -4.09
N ALA A 198 0.18 34.58 -5.39
CA ALA A 198 -1.01 34.00 -6.01
C ALA A 198 -0.79 32.48 -6.27
N ILE A 199 -1.79 31.67 -5.95
CA ILE A 199 -1.86 30.26 -6.27
C ILE A 199 -3.06 30.05 -7.18
N GLU A 200 -2.82 29.50 -8.36
CA GLU A 200 -3.86 28.91 -9.22
C GLU A 200 -3.83 27.41 -9.05
N TYR A 201 -4.97 26.74 -8.89
CA TYR A 201 -5.05 25.30 -8.73
C TYR A 201 -6.27 24.73 -9.42
N ALA A 202 -6.18 23.45 -9.77
CA ALA A 202 -7.28 22.67 -10.33
C ALA A 202 -7.12 21.19 -9.98
N GLY A 203 -8.21 20.43 -10.14
CA GLY A 203 -8.25 18.99 -9.92
C GLY A 203 -9.10 18.60 -8.72
N ALA A 204 -9.18 17.31 -8.45
CA ALA A 204 -9.93 16.73 -7.35
C ALA A 204 -9.04 15.81 -6.52
N HIS A 205 -8.82 16.20 -5.29
CA HIS A 205 -8.08 15.45 -4.26
C HIS A 205 -8.61 15.86 -2.88
N GLU A 206 -7.89 15.54 -1.82
CA GLU A 206 -8.27 15.89 -0.46
C GLU A 206 -8.33 17.42 -0.22
N THR A 207 -8.98 17.78 0.89
CA THR A 207 -9.13 19.19 1.33
C THR A 207 -7.77 19.88 1.45
N VAL A 208 -7.62 21.01 0.81
CA VAL A 208 -6.43 21.87 0.96
C VAL A 208 -6.54 22.67 2.27
N LEU A 209 -5.52 22.59 3.11
CA LEU A 209 -5.48 23.30 4.38
C LEU A 209 -4.62 24.59 4.26
N VAL A 210 -5.16 25.72 4.71
CA VAL A 210 -4.45 27.00 4.68
C VAL A 210 -4.39 27.60 6.08
N SER A 211 -3.19 27.63 6.68
CA SER A 211 -2.96 28.23 7.99
C SER A 211 -2.45 29.65 7.83
N ARG A 212 -3.20 30.61 8.41
CA ARG A 212 -2.90 32.05 8.39
C ARG A 212 -2.67 32.57 9.82
N ALA A 213 -1.80 33.55 9.97
CA ALA A 213 -1.52 34.13 11.28
C ALA A 213 -2.78 34.62 11.99
N GLY A 214 -3.00 34.15 13.21
CA GLY A 214 -4.12 34.56 14.07
C GLY A 214 -5.50 34.15 13.61
N LYS A 215 -5.61 33.20 12.67
CA LYS A 215 -6.87 32.62 12.23
C LYS A 215 -6.84 31.09 12.35
N PRO A 216 -7.99 30.43 12.57
CA PRO A 216 -8.08 28.98 12.44
C PRO A 216 -7.71 28.54 11.02
N CYS A 217 -7.20 27.32 10.92
CA CYS A 217 -6.87 26.71 9.62
C CYS A 217 -8.12 26.66 8.71
N GLU A 218 -8.00 27.31 7.56
CA GLU A 218 -9.02 27.37 6.52
C GLU A 218 -9.00 26.06 5.74
N ARG A 219 -10.20 25.54 5.36
CA ARG A 219 -10.38 24.32 4.59
C ARG A 219 -10.93 24.68 3.23
N ILE A 220 -10.22 24.30 2.19
CA ILE A 220 -10.60 24.57 0.82
C ILE A 220 -10.89 23.24 0.14
N GLU A 221 -12.15 23.02 -0.18
CA GLU A 221 -12.58 21.85 -0.94
C GLU A 221 -12.11 21.98 -2.39
N SER A 222 -11.58 20.91 -2.96
CA SER A 222 -11.27 20.86 -4.38
C SER A 222 -12.52 20.46 -5.19
N SER A 223 -12.84 21.22 -6.23
CA SER A 223 -13.97 20.94 -7.10
C SER A 223 -13.53 20.41 -8.45
N GLY A 224 -13.64 19.11 -8.67
CA GLY A 224 -13.15 18.56 -9.94
C GLY A 224 -13.49 17.08 -10.12
N THR A 225 -12.88 16.50 -11.14
CA THR A 225 -12.99 15.08 -11.49
C THR A 225 -11.61 14.44 -11.47
N TRP A 226 -11.54 13.20 -11.03
CA TRP A 226 -10.33 12.39 -10.98
C TRP A 226 -9.76 12.10 -12.37
N LEU A 227 -8.47 11.95 -12.46
CA LEU A 227 -7.79 11.56 -13.71
C LEU A 227 -8.12 10.11 -14.08
N SER A 228 -8.17 9.84 -15.37
CA SER A 228 -8.44 8.51 -15.95
C SER A 228 -9.81 7.90 -15.62
N VAL A 229 -10.78 8.70 -15.15
CA VAL A 229 -12.19 8.27 -15.00
C VAL A 229 -12.96 8.46 -16.32
N VAL A 230 -12.68 9.54 -17.02
CA VAL A 230 -13.28 9.85 -18.34
C VAL A 230 -12.18 10.15 -19.36
N PRO A 231 -12.46 9.95 -20.66
CA PRO A 231 -11.41 10.13 -21.70
C PRO A 231 -10.97 11.60 -21.88
N ASP A 232 -11.85 12.56 -21.60
CA ASP A 232 -11.55 13.99 -21.66
C ASP A 232 -12.16 14.69 -20.44
N LEU A 233 -11.36 15.46 -19.73
CA LEU A 233 -11.81 16.23 -18.56
C LEU A 233 -12.53 17.53 -18.95
N ALA A 234 -12.32 18.02 -20.19
CA ALA A 234 -12.93 19.27 -20.68
C ALA A 234 -13.02 20.34 -19.57
N ASP A 235 -14.24 20.79 -19.20
CA ASP A 235 -14.50 21.80 -18.17
C ASP A 235 -14.76 21.21 -16.78
N LEU A 236 -14.38 19.93 -16.54
CA LEU A 236 -14.66 19.22 -15.28
C LEU A 236 -13.73 19.58 -14.14
N ASN A 237 -12.58 20.20 -14.42
CA ASN A 237 -11.63 20.67 -13.45
C ASN A 237 -11.42 22.19 -13.61
N PRO A 238 -12.29 23.03 -13.01
CA PRO A 238 -12.13 24.48 -13.11
C PRO A 238 -10.87 24.95 -12.42
N ASP A 239 -10.26 26.03 -12.95
CA ASP A 239 -9.15 26.72 -12.26
C ASP A 239 -9.72 27.59 -11.14
N GLU A 240 -9.20 27.38 -9.95
CA GLU A 240 -9.50 28.16 -8.75
C GLU A 240 -8.29 29.00 -8.34
N ARG A 241 -8.50 29.99 -7.47
CA ARG A 241 -7.45 30.94 -7.06
C ARG A 241 -7.46 31.16 -5.56
N LEU A 242 -6.25 31.23 -5.02
CA LEU A 242 -5.98 31.55 -3.63
C LEU A 242 -4.89 32.64 -3.59
N GLN A 243 -5.05 33.65 -2.73
CA GLN A 243 -4.02 34.66 -2.49
C GLN A 243 -3.41 34.44 -1.10
N LEU A 244 -2.08 34.30 -1.06
CA LEU A 244 -1.31 34.19 0.18
C LEU A 244 -0.70 35.54 0.56
N ALA A 245 -0.62 35.79 1.87
CA ALA A 245 0.21 36.79 2.48
C ALA A 245 1.54 36.18 2.93
N PRO A 246 2.63 36.95 3.05
CA PRO A 246 3.90 36.44 3.58
C PRO A 246 3.71 35.73 4.94
N GLY A 247 4.24 34.53 5.07
CA GLY A 247 4.09 33.65 6.24
C GLY A 247 2.87 32.73 6.20
N ASP A 248 1.96 32.88 5.24
CA ASP A 248 0.86 31.90 5.08
C ASP A 248 1.39 30.55 4.61
N LEU A 249 0.75 29.50 5.09
CA LEU A 249 1.12 28.11 4.90
C LEU A 249 -0.03 27.35 4.23
N VAL A 250 0.26 26.67 3.13
CA VAL A 250 -0.64 25.71 2.47
C VAL A 250 -0.14 24.30 2.77
N VAL A 251 -1.03 23.41 3.21
CA VAL A 251 -0.72 22.01 3.44
C VAL A 251 -1.67 21.14 2.63
N LEU A 252 -1.08 20.21 1.90
CA LEU A 252 -1.74 19.19 1.10
C LEU A 252 -1.43 17.83 1.74
N HIS A 253 -2.37 16.92 1.68
CA HIS A 253 -2.24 15.57 2.23
C HIS A 253 -3.03 14.57 1.40
N THR A 254 -2.72 13.28 1.53
CA THR A 254 -3.52 12.19 1.00
C THR A 254 -4.49 11.68 2.07
N ASP A 255 -5.48 10.90 1.66
CA ASP A 255 -6.52 10.34 2.54
C ASP A 255 -5.95 9.47 3.67
N GLY A 256 -4.87 8.71 3.42
CA GLY A 256 -4.20 7.94 4.45
C GLY A 256 -3.82 8.77 5.68
N VAL A 257 -3.50 10.06 5.53
CA VAL A 257 -3.18 10.93 6.68
C VAL A 257 -4.38 11.15 7.62
N ILE A 258 -5.58 11.23 7.09
CA ILE A 258 -6.80 11.51 7.86
C ILE A 258 -7.64 10.26 8.17
N GLU A 259 -7.56 9.21 7.35
CA GLU A 259 -8.38 8.01 7.46
C GLU A 259 -7.72 6.91 8.31
N GLU A 260 -6.42 7.05 8.67
CA GLU A 260 -5.76 6.08 9.54
C GLU A 260 -6.47 5.95 10.89
N GLN A 261 -6.74 4.71 11.29
CA GLN A 261 -7.57 4.38 12.44
C GLN A 261 -6.76 3.90 13.64
N ASN A 262 -7.18 4.34 14.83
CA ASN A 262 -6.64 3.85 16.10
C ASN A 262 -7.27 2.49 16.51
N SER A 263 -6.92 2.01 17.70
CA SER A 263 -7.43 0.74 18.25
C SER A 263 -8.95 0.70 18.47
N THR A 264 -9.61 1.85 18.52
CA THR A 264 -11.07 2.00 18.69
C THR A 264 -11.77 2.26 17.36
N LYS A 265 -11.05 2.18 16.23
CA LYS A 265 -11.54 2.48 14.87
C LYS A 265 -11.92 3.95 14.67
N GLU A 266 -11.37 4.85 15.45
CA GLU A 266 -11.51 6.27 15.26
C GLU A 266 -10.44 6.75 14.29
N GLU A 267 -10.81 7.49 13.24
CA GLU A 267 -9.91 8.09 12.26
C GLU A 267 -9.10 9.22 12.89
N PHE A 268 -7.89 9.47 12.38
CA PHE A 268 -7.09 10.62 12.79
C PHE A 268 -7.88 11.92 12.56
N GLY A 269 -8.40 12.07 11.37
CA GLY A 269 -9.37 13.09 11.01
C GLY A 269 -8.78 14.47 10.73
N LEU A 270 -9.49 15.22 9.91
CA LEU A 270 -9.09 16.54 9.43
C LEU A 270 -8.96 17.58 10.56
N ASP A 271 -9.74 17.45 11.65
CA ASP A 271 -9.71 18.38 12.78
C ASP A 271 -8.36 18.32 13.53
N ARG A 272 -7.86 17.10 13.80
CA ARG A 272 -6.56 16.91 14.44
C ARG A 272 -5.42 17.37 13.55
N LEU A 273 -5.52 17.08 12.24
CA LEU A 273 -4.53 17.56 11.28
C LEU A 273 -4.48 19.09 11.25
N ALA A 274 -5.61 19.78 11.11
CA ALA A 274 -5.68 21.23 11.10
C ALA A 274 -5.13 21.85 12.40
N ALA A 275 -5.49 21.30 13.57
CA ALA A 275 -5.00 21.78 14.84
C ALA A 275 -3.47 21.61 14.98
N LEU A 276 -2.92 20.49 14.49
CA LEU A 276 -1.47 20.25 14.51
C LEU A 276 -0.72 21.21 13.58
N ILE A 277 -1.28 21.48 12.39
CA ILE A 277 -0.71 22.46 11.44
C ILE A 277 -0.66 23.86 12.08
N ASP A 278 -1.74 24.29 12.73
CA ASP A 278 -1.78 25.61 13.39
C ASP A 278 -0.79 25.70 14.57
N ASP A 279 -0.64 24.64 15.36
CA ASP A 279 0.33 24.57 16.47
C ASP A 279 1.78 24.61 15.95
N ARG A 280 2.05 24.00 14.80
CA ARG A 280 3.38 23.87 14.22
C ARG A 280 3.68 24.84 13.07
N ARG A 281 2.79 25.83 12.85
CA ARG A 281 2.89 26.67 11.66
C ARG A 281 4.23 27.43 11.54
N GLU A 282 4.90 27.76 12.64
CA GLU A 282 6.19 28.48 12.65
C GLU A 282 7.41 27.53 12.55
N ALA A 283 7.20 26.22 12.61
CA ALA A 283 8.27 25.23 12.50
C ALA A 283 8.87 25.21 11.08
N PRO A 284 10.13 24.78 10.90
CA PRO A 284 10.65 24.44 9.58
C PRO A 284 9.74 23.43 8.87
N LEU A 285 9.46 23.60 7.58
CA LEU A 285 8.46 22.79 6.89
C LEU A 285 8.76 21.29 6.90
N GLY A 286 10.05 20.92 6.78
CA GLY A 286 10.45 19.51 6.93
C GLY A 286 10.06 18.94 8.27
N GLN A 287 10.27 19.69 9.37
CA GLN A 287 9.89 19.27 10.72
C GLN A 287 8.35 19.20 10.88
N LEU A 288 7.62 20.15 10.31
CA LEU A 288 6.16 20.10 10.31
C LEU A 288 5.62 18.82 9.63
N CYS A 289 6.14 18.48 8.45
CA CYS A 289 5.76 17.25 7.77
C CYS A 289 6.12 16.00 8.60
N ASP A 290 7.32 15.97 9.20
CA ASP A 290 7.76 14.87 10.07
C ASP A 290 6.88 14.76 11.34
N ASP A 291 6.49 15.89 11.96
CA ASP A 291 5.60 15.95 13.13
C ASP A 291 4.17 15.42 12.78
N VAL A 292 3.64 15.80 11.60
CA VAL A 292 2.33 15.31 11.13
C VAL A 292 2.37 13.81 10.93
N LEU A 293 3.32 13.31 10.14
CA LEU A 293 3.41 11.86 9.89
C LEU A 293 3.70 11.08 11.18
N GLY A 294 4.54 11.61 12.07
CA GLY A 294 4.82 11.03 13.38
C GLY A 294 3.56 10.93 14.26
N ALA A 295 2.68 11.94 14.23
CA ALA A 295 1.42 11.94 14.97
C ALA A 295 0.45 10.87 14.43
N VAL A 296 0.33 10.74 13.10
CA VAL A 296 -0.49 9.71 12.45
C VAL A 296 0.05 8.31 12.74
N CYS A 297 1.37 8.10 12.63
CA CYS A 297 2.01 6.81 12.95
C CYS A 297 1.84 6.44 14.44
N ALA A 298 1.83 7.42 15.34
CA ALA A 298 1.55 7.18 16.77
C ALA A 298 0.05 6.90 17.06
N TRP A 299 -0.85 7.38 16.20
CA TRP A 299 -2.29 7.15 16.28
C TRP A 299 -2.69 5.74 15.85
N THR A 300 -2.16 5.29 14.72
CA THR A 300 -2.46 3.96 14.17
C THR A 300 -1.59 2.85 14.79
N ARG A 301 -2.12 1.62 14.83
CA ARG A 301 -1.33 0.43 15.19
C ARG A 301 -0.67 -0.22 13.99
N GLN A 302 -1.29 -0.08 12.85
CA GLN A 302 -0.84 -0.66 11.59
C GLN A 302 -1.28 0.29 10.49
N GLN A 303 -0.31 0.82 9.79
CA GLN A 303 -0.53 1.65 8.60
C GLN A 303 -1.24 0.82 7.52
N ARG A 304 -2.30 1.38 6.94
CA ARG A 304 -3.15 0.73 5.93
C ARG A 304 -2.98 1.34 4.57
N ASP A 305 -2.67 2.63 4.53
CA ASP A 305 -2.52 3.39 3.30
C ASP A 305 -1.24 4.21 3.30
N ASP A 306 -0.85 4.72 2.15
CA ASP A 306 0.30 5.61 2.02
C ASP A 306 0.01 6.92 2.75
N LEU A 307 1.03 7.49 3.39
CA LEU A 307 0.91 8.73 4.13
C LEU A 307 1.74 9.80 3.43
N THR A 308 1.10 10.77 2.81
CA THR A 308 1.79 11.87 2.12
C THR A 308 1.34 13.22 2.62
N VAL A 309 2.30 14.08 2.92
CA VAL A 309 2.07 15.48 3.31
C VAL A 309 3.03 16.39 2.54
N VAL A 310 2.49 17.47 1.98
CA VAL A 310 3.27 18.53 1.32
C VAL A 310 2.90 19.87 1.94
N ALA A 311 3.91 20.63 2.34
CA ALA A 311 3.74 21.94 2.93
C ALA A 311 4.42 23.01 2.07
N VAL A 312 3.74 24.13 1.84
CA VAL A 312 4.20 25.26 1.03
C VAL A 312 4.02 26.55 1.84
N ARG A 313 5.10 27.27 2.12
CA ARG A 313 5.06 28.57 2.81
C ARG A 313 5.44 29.68 1.86
N TYR A 314 4.61 30.71 1.81
CA TYR A 314 4.94 31.93 1.08
C TYR A 314 5.84 32.82 1.94
N LEU A 315 7.03 33.20 1.42
CA LEU A 315 8.04 34.00 2.13
C LEU A 315 7.91 35.51 1.84
N GLY A 316 7.12 35.86 0.84
CA GLY A 316 7.10 37.21 0.29
C GLY A 316 8.11 37.40 -0.85
N THR A 317 8.07 38.54 -1.48
CA THR A 317 8.98 38.97 -2.56
C THR A 317 10.19 39.71 -2.00
#